data_abc6cf3e976f3b5cfe90ae4e277cea86
#
_entry.id   abc6cf3e976f3b5cfe90ae4e277cea86
#
_cell.length_a   1.000
_cell.length_b   1.000
_cell.length_c   1.000
_cell.angle_alpha   90.00
_cell.angle_beta   90.00
_cell.angle_gamma   90.00
#
_symmetry.space_group_name_H-M   'P 1'
#
loop_
_entity.id
_entity.type
_entity.pdbx_description
1 polymer ?
#
loop_
_entity_poly.entity_id
_entity_poly.type
_entity_poly.pdbx_seq_one_letter_code
_entity_poly.pdbx_strand_id
1 'polypeptide(L)'
;MDFYALIIGTEILNRRRNDKHFEFLSRKLAKYGYALKGSLTIADEPNLIVSALNWLGSLPNSIVFSFGGIGSTPDDHTRQAAAIALSDGKLYQHKEAKKIIESALGDKAYPHAIKMANLPLKAHIIENPFNQMPAFS
;
A
#
# COMPACT_ATOMS: atom_id res chain seq x y z
N MET A 1 20.76 2.42 3.05
CA MET A 1 19.31 2.34 2.76
C MET A 1 18.86 0.92 3.03
N ASP A 2 17.88 0.75 3.91
CA ASP A 2 17.44 -0.54 4.43
C ASP A 2 16.02 -0.82 3.94
N PHE A 3 15.81 -1.95 3.30
CA PHE A 3 14.53 -2.31 2.68
C PHE A 3 13.72 -3.27 3.55
N TYR A 4 12.44 -2.97 3.72
CA TYR A 4 11.50 -3.76 4.49
C TYR A 4 10.24 -4.05 3.68
N ALA A 5 9.61 -5.18 3.92
CA ALA A 5 8.30 -5.52 3.37
C ALA A 5 7.23 -5.51 4.47
N LEU A 6 6.10 -4.89 4.20
CA LEU A 6 4.89 -4.98 5.02
C LEU A 6 3.79 -5.63 4.18
N ILE A 7 3.36 -6.81 4.57
CA ILE A 7 2.35 -7.59 3.88
C ILE A 7 1.09 -7.60 4.74
N ILE A 8 0.02 -7.01 4.24
CA ILE A 8 -1.25 -6.85 4.93
C ILE A 8 -2.25 -7.81 4.31
N GLY A 9 -2.67 -8.81 5.06
CA GLY A 9 -3.61 -9.81 4.58
C GLY A 9 -3.94 -10.87 5.61
N THR A 10 -5.14 -10.80 6.17
CA THR A 10 -5.65 -11.82 7.11
C THR A 10 -5.70 -13.19 6.44
N GLU A 11 -6.05 -13.25 5.15
CA GLU A 11 -6.11 -14.47 4.35
C GLU A 11 -4.75 -15.18 4.20
N ILE A 12 -3.66 -14.43 4.28
CA ILE A 12 -2.30 -14.99 4.25
C ILE A 12 -1.97 -15.66 5.58
N LEU A 13 -2.31 -15.01 6.69
CA LEU A 13 -2.05 -15.53 8.03
C LEU A 13 -2.85 -16.78 8.36
N ASN A 14 -4.08 -16.88 7.87
CA ASN A 14 -4.95 -18.05 8.08
C ASN A 14 -4.85 -19.11 6.97
N ARG A 15 -3.85 -19.01 6.11
CA ARG A 15 -3.54 -19.94 5.02
C ARG A 15 -4.60 -20.11 3.94
N ARG A 16 -5.53 -19.17 3.81
CA ARG A 16 -6.48 -19.14 2.68
C ARG A 16 -5.83 -18.72 1.38
N ARG A 17 -4.69 -18.01 1.46
CA ARG A 17 -3.87 -17.59 0.33
C ARG A 17 -2.40 -17.66 0.70
N ASN A 18 -1.56 -18.09 -0.26
CA ASN A 18 -0.11 -18.00 -0.13
C ASN A 18 0.37 -16.59 -0.52
N ASP A 19 1.27 -16.01 0.29
CA ASP A 19 1.92 -14.77 -0.07
C ASP A 19 2.89 -14.97 -1.23
N LYS A 20 2.80 -14.10 -2.22
CA LYS A 20 3.72 -14.03 -3.36
C LYS A 20 4.53 -12.72 -3.37
N HIS A 21 4.18 -11.77 -2.51
CA HIS A 21 4.81 -10.46 -2.49
C HIS A 21 6.23 -10.51 -1.95
N PHE A 22 6.47 -11.28 -0.89
CA PHE A 22 7.79 -11.45 -0.31
C PHE A 22 8.80 -11.99 -1.33
N GLU A 23 8.45 -13.09 -1.99
CA GLU A 23 9.32 -13.70 -2.99
C GLU A 23 9.57 -12.76 -4.18
N PHE A 24 8.52 -12.12 -4.67
CA PHE A 24 8.62 -11.16 -5.77
C PHE A 24 9.55 -9.99 -5.42
N LEU A 25 9.34 -9.35 -4.27
CA LEU A 25 10.13 -8.21 -3.84
C LEU A 25 11.58 -8.59 -3.57
N SER A 26 11.80 -9.69 -2.85
CA SER A 26 13.12 -10.20 -2.55
C SER A 26 13.93 -10.48 -3.83
N ARG A 27 13.31 -11.13 -4.81
CA ARG A 27 13.92 -11.42 -6.12
C ARG A 27 14.20 -10.12 -6.92
N LYS A 28 13.29 -9.14 -6.85
CA LYS A 28 13.49 -7.83 -7.51
C LYS A 28 14.67 -7.08 -6.91
N LEU A 29 14.73 -6.96 -5.59
CA LEU A 29 15.82 -6.28 -4.90
C LEU A 29 17.17 -6.93 -5.19
N ALA A 30 17.23 -8.27 -5.19
CA ALA A 30 18.46 -9.02 -5.47
C ALA A 30 19.05 -8.70 -6.86
N LYS A 31 18.21 -8.43 -7.87
CA LYS A 31 18.69 -8.02 -9.20
C LYS A 31 19.47 -6.70 -9.20
N TYR A 32 19.23 -5.85 -8.21
CA TYR A 32 19.92 -4.58 -8.04
C TYR A 32 20.98 -4.61 -6.93
N GLY A 33 21.31 -5.80 -6.44
CA GLY A 33 22.31 -5.99 -5.37
C GLY A 33 21.82 -5.65 -3.97
N TYR A 34 20.51 -5.57 -3.76
CA TYR A 34 19.91 -5.29 -2.46
C TYR A 34 19.23 -6.52 -1.86
N ALA A 35 19.05 -6.49 -0.55
CA ALA A 35 18.30 -7.50 0.19
C ALA A 35 17.29 -6.87 1.12
N LEU A 36 16.22 -7.60 1.42
CA LEU A 36 15.32 -7.22 2.50
C LEU A 36 16.01 -7.40 3.85
N LYS A 37 15.88 -6.40 4.71
CA LYS A 37 16.36 -6.46 6.09
C LYS A 37 15.31 -7.05 7.03
N GLY A 38 14.04 -6.97 6.64
CA GLY A 38 12.95 -7.55 7.39
C GLY A 38 11.67 -7.64 6.56
N SER A 39 10.78 -8.53 6.97
CA SER A 39 9.43 -8.64 6.43
C SER A 39 8.45 -8.88 7.56
N LEU A 40 7.33 -8.20 7.51
CA LEU A 40 6.25 -8.30 8.47
C LEU A 40 4.96 -8.65 7.74
N THR A 41 4.29 -9.72 8.16
CA THR A 41 2.95 -10.08 7.67
C THR A 41 1.96 -9.88 8.80
N ILE A 42 0.93 -9.08 8.56
CA ILE A 42 -0.05 -8.69 9.56
C ILE A 42 -1.48 -8.88 9.07
N ALA A 43 -2.41 -9.01 10.01
CA ALA A 43 -3.84 -8.99 9.73
C ALA A 43 -4.29 -7.61 9.23
N ASP A 44 -5.35 -7.61 8.43
CA ASP A 44 -5.97 -6.39 7.89
C ASP A 44 -6.83 -5.71 8.97
N GLU A 45 -6.16 -5.17 9.97
CA GLU A 45 -6.75 -4.46 11.12
C GLU A 45 -6.18 -3.03 11.18
N PRO A 46 -7.03 -1.99 11.18
CA PRO A 46 -6.59 -0.59 11.10
C PRO A 46 -5.51 -0.20 12.12
N ASN A 47 -5.73 -0.50 13.39
CA ASN A 47 -4.79 -0.14 14.45
C ASN A 47 -3.46 -0.88 14.33
N LEU A 48 -3.49 -2.14 13.90
CA LEU A 48 -2.28 -2.93 13.69
C LEU A 48 -1.46 -2.40 12.52
N ILE A 49 -2.13 -2.00 11.44
CA ILE A 49 -1.47 -1.40 10.28
C ILE A 49 -0.81 -0.07 10.66
N VAL A 50 -1.51 0.79 11.41
CA VAL A 50 -0.95 2.06 11.92
C VAL A 50 0.29 1.80 12.77
N SER A 51 0.22 0.85 13.71
CA SER A 51 1.35 0.51 14.58
C SER A 51 2.55 -0.01 13.79
N ALA A 52 2.31 -0.88 12.81
CA ALA A 52 3.37 -1.42 11.94
C ALA A 52 4.04 -0.31 11.10
N LEU A 53 3.26 0.59 10.51
CA LEU A 53 3.77 1.71 9.72
C LEU A 53 4.56 2.69 10.59
N ASN A 54 4.09 3.02 11.79
CA ASN A 54 4.81 3.86 12.74
C ASN A 54 6.17 3.26 13.12
N TRP A 55 6.18 1.96 13.46
CA TRP A 55 7.41 1.28 13.82
C TRP A 55 8.39 1.23 12.65
N LEU A 56 7.96 0.78 11.48
CA LEU A 56 8.81 0.68 10.29
C LEU A 56 9.31 2.05 9.83
N GLY A 57 8.45 3.08 9.90
CA GLY A 57 8.81 4.46 9.57
C GLY A 57 9.78 5.11 10.55
N SER A 58 9.87 4.61 11.79
CA SER A 58 10.84 5.08 12.79
C SER A 58 12.25 4.51 12.60
N LEU A 59 12.40 3.46 11.79
CA LEU A 59 13.69 2.84 11.52
C LEU A 59 14.56 3.78 10.66
N PRO A 60 15.82 4.00 11.01
CA PRO A 60 16.69 4.91 10.27
C PRO A 60 16.96 4.39 8.85
N ASN A 61 16.95 5.30 7.88
CA ASN A 61 17.23 5.01 6.48
C ASN A 61 16.36 3.91 5.86
N SER A 62 15.15 3.70 6.37
CA SER A 62 14.24 2.65 5.92
C SER A 62 13.46 3.06 4.66
N ILE A 63 13.27 2.10 3.77
CA ILE A 63 12.24 2.12 2.72
C ILE A 63 11.33 0.91 2.95
N VAL A 64 10.04 1.17 3.06
CA VAL A 64 9.03 0.15 3.33
C VAL A 64 8.17 -0.06 2.08
N PHE A 65 8.14 -1.28 1.58
CA PHE A 65 7.21 -1.70 0.53
C PHE A 65 6.00 -2.35 1.18
N SER A 66 4.85 -1.68 1.07
CA SER A 66 3.58 -2.18 1.62
C SER A 66 2.73 -2.81 0.54
N PHE A 67 2.15 -3.97 0.85
CA PHE A 67 1.27 -4.73 -0.04
C PHE A 67 -0.02 -5.08 0.69
N GLY A 68 -1.15 -4.95 -0.01
CA GLY A 68 -2.48 -5.26 0.52
C GLY A 68 -3.25 -4.05 1.04
N GLY A 69 -4.57 -4.20 1.12
CA GLY A 69 -5.49 -3.23 1.71
C GLY A 69 -5.60 -1.86 1.03
N ILE A 70 -5.14 -1.71 -0.22
CA ILE A 70 -5.12 -0.42 -0.93
C ILE A 70 -6.40 -0.13 -1.71
N GLY A 71 -7.30 -1.10 -1.84
CA GLY A 71 -8.50 -0.98 -2.63
C GLY A 71 -9.59 -0.07 -2.07
N SER A 72 -10.78 -0.15 -2.66
CA SER A 72 -11.94 0.72 -2.35
C SER A 72 -12.98 0.05 -1.46
N THR A 73 -12.79 -1.21 -1.09
CA THR A 73 -13.74 -1.93 -0.24
C THR A 73 -13.64 -1.49 1.22
N PRO A 74 -14.69 -1.72 2.04
CA PRO A 74 -14.66 -1.39 3.46
C PRO A 74 -13.55 -2.09 4.26
N ASP A 75 -13.06 -3.22 3.74
CA ASP A 75 -11.98 -4.00 4.37
C ASP A 75 -10.57 -3.50 3.98
N ASP A 76 -10.48 -2.53 3.09
CA ASP A 76 -9.21 -1.94 2.65
C ASP A 76 -8.86 -0.71 3.50
N HIS A 77 -7.86 -0.85 4.38
CA HIS A 77 -7.54 0.13 5.41
C HIS A 77 -6.18 0.82 5.21
N THR A 78 -5.38 0.40 4.24
CA THR A 78 -3.98 0.85 4.11
C THR A 78 -3.84 2.36 3.87
N ARG A 79 -4.71 2.96 3.05
CA ARG A 79 -4.65 4.41 2.76
C ARG A 79 -4.94 5.25 4.01
N GLN A 80 -5.98 4.87 4.75
CA GLN A 80 -6.37 5.52 6.01
C GLN A 80 -5.30 5.35 7.08
N ALA A 81 -4.76 4.14 7.22
CA ALA A 81 -3.70 3.85 8.18
C ALA A 81 -2.40 4.61 7.85
N ALA A 82 -2.04 4.71 6.57
CA ALA A 82 -0.91 5.50 6.13
C ALA A 82 -1.10 7.00 6.43
N ALA A 83 -2.30 7.53 6.22
CA ALA A 83 -2.60 8.91 6.57
C ALA A 83 -2.42 9.18 8.07
N ILE A 84 -2.88 8.27 8.93
CA ILE A 84 -2.77 8.39 10.39
C ILE A 84 -1.31 8.26 10.84
N ALA A 85 -0.61 7.26 10.33
CA ALA A 85 0.75 6.94 10.78
C ALA A 85 1.81 7.94 10.25
N LEU A 86 1.66 8.42 9.02
CA LEU A 86 2.73 9.10 8.28
C LEU A 86 2.36 10.52 7.82
N SER A 87 1.14 10.99 8.10
CA SER A 87 0.63 12.27 7.62
C SER A 87 -0.25 12.94 8.69
N ASP A 88 -1.22 13.72 8.27
CA ASP A 88 -2.11 14.48 9.15
C ASP A 88 -3.39 13.72 9.60
N GLY A 89 -3.50 12.46 9.27
CA GLY A 89 -4.63 11.60 9.59
C GLY A 89 -5.82 11.73 8.65
N LYS A 90 -5.69 12.50 7.58
CA LYS A 90 -6.77 12.77 6.62
C LYS A 90 -6.43 12.24 5.23
N LEU A 91 -7.46 11.93 4.46
CA LEU A 91 -7.35 11.58 3.05
C LEU A 91 -7.84 12.74 2.18
N TYR A 92 -7.15 12.95 1.06
CA TYR A 92 -7.44 14.00 0.08
C TYR A 92 -7.57 13.39 -1.30
N GLN A 93 -8.54 13.86 -2.08
CA GLN A 93 -8.67 13.41 -3.46
C GLN A 93 -7.48 13.89 -4.29
N HIS A 94 -6.66 12.94 -4.75
CA HIS A 94 -5.49 13.20 -5.58
C HIS A 94 -5.92 13.36 -7.04
N LYS A 95 -5.64 14.52 -7.64
CA LYS A 95 -6.10 14.87 -9.00
C LYS A 95 -5.60 13.88 -10.07
N GLU A 96 -4.34 13.49 -10.01
CA GLU A 96 -3.76 12.55 -10.96
C GLU A 96 -4.34 11.14 -10.78
N ALA A 97 -4.45 10.65 -9.55
CA ALA A 97 -5.07 9.36 -9.26
C ALA A 97 -6.53 9.31 -9.76
N LYS A 98 -7.30 10.39 -9.55
CA LYS A 98 -8.66 10.51 -10.08
C LYS A 98 -8.71 10.35 -11.59
N LYS A 99 -7.84 11.07 -12.32
CA LYS A 99 -7.76 10.98 -13.79
C LYS A 99 -7.42 9.57 -14.26
N ILE A 100 -6.47 8.91 -13.60
CA ILE A 100 -6.08 7.53 -13.93
C ILE A 100 -7.25 6.58 -13.76
N ILE A 101 -7.96 6.65 -12.64
CA ILE A 101 -9.09 5.78 -12.33
C ILE A 101 -10.26 6.04 -13.29
N GLU A 102 -10.61 7.29 -13.55
CA GLU A 102 -11.66 7.65 -14.50
C GLU A 102 -11.32 7.21 -15.93
N SER A 103 -10.07 7.36 -16.35
CA SER A 103 -9.61 6.91 -17.67
C SER A 103 -9.66 5.40 -17.83
N ALA A 104 -9.36 4.66 -16.75
CA ALA A 104 -9.38 3.19 -16.77
C ALA A 104 -10.78 2.60 -16.70
N LEU A 105 -11.68 3.19 -15.93
CA LEU A 105 -12.98 2.60 -15.57
C LEU A 105 -14.19 3.37 -16.10
N GLY A 106 -14.03 4.63 -16.53
CA GLY A 106 -15.15 5.46 -16.95
C GLY A 106 -16.23 5.58 -15.86
N ASP A 107 -17.48 5.39 -16.22
CA ASP A 107 -18.61 5.47 -15.26
C ASP A 107 -18.55 4.40 -14.16
N LYS A 108 -17.85 3.28 -14.40
CA LYS A 108 -17.63 2.22 -13.41
C LYS A 108 -16.72 2.64 -12.26
N ALA A 109 -16.02 3.77 -12.38
CA ALA A 109 -15.25 4.34 -11.28
C ALA A 109 -16.14 4.75 -10.09
N TYR A 110 -17.40 5.08 -10.35
CA TYR A 110 -18.34 5.58 -9.36
C TYR A 110 -19.36 4.53 -8.92
N PRO A 111 -19.76 4.54 -7.64
CA PRO A 111 -19.31 5.43 -6.57
C PRO A 111 -18.08 4.91 -5.78
N HIS A 112 -17.59 3.70 -6.05
CA HIS A 112 -16.65 3.01 -5.16
C HIS A 112 -15.20 3.13 -5.57
N ALA A 113 -14.84 2.75 -6.80
CA ALA A 113 -13.43 2.70 -7.22
C ALA A 113 -12.74 4.06 -7.15
N ILE A 114 -13.47 5.16 -7.35
CA ILE A 114 -12.94 6.52 -7.24
C ILE A 114 -12.39 6.85 -5.85
N LYS A 115 -12.83 6.16 -4.81
CA LYS A 115 -12.31 6.32 -3.45
C LYS A 115 -10.82 5.96 -3.34
N MET A 116 -10.30 5.15 -4.26
CA MET A 116 -8.85 4.86 -4.32
C MET A 116 -8.03 6.09 -4.71
N ALA A 117 -8.63 7.15 -5.21
CA ALA A 117 -7.97 8.43 -5.43
C ALA A 117 -7.81 9.26 -4.15
N ASN A 118 -8.44 8.88 -3.04
CA ASN A 118 -8.29 9.55 -1.75
C ASN A 118 -7.02 9.01 -1.08
N LEU A 119 -5.99 9.85 -1.02
CA LEU A 119 -4.65 9.49 -0.58
C LEU A 119 -4.19 10.38 0.59
N PRO A 120 -3.18 9.95 1.36
CA PRO A 120 -2.55 10.80 2.37
C PRO A 120 -2.00 12.10 1.78
N LEU A 121 -1.88 13.12 2.62
CA LEU A 121 -1.30 14.41 2.23
C LEU A 121 0.13 14.22 1.68
N LYS A 122 0.43 14.87 0.55
CA LYS A 122 1.72 14.80 -0.16
C LYS A 122 2.07 13.42 -0.75
N ALA A 123 1.10 12.51 -0.87
CA ALA A 123 1.35 11.26 -1.58
C ALA A 123 1.71 11.50 -3.05
N HIS A 124 2.63 10.70 -3.56
CA HIS A 124 3.01 10.66 -4.97
C HIS A 124 2.48 9.40 -5.61
N ILE A 125 2.07 9.48 -6.87
CA ILE A 125 1.55 8.34 -7.60
C ILE A 125 2.69 7.44 -8.06
N ILE A 126 2.51 6.14 -7.84
CA ILE A 126 3.31 5.09 -8.45
C ILE A 126 2.46 4.46 -9.55
N GLU A 127 2.93 4.53 -10.78
CA GLU A 127 2.22 3.94 -11.92
C GLU A 127 2.13 2.42 -11.78
N ASN A 128 0.96 1.88 -12.13
CA ASN A 128 0.73 0.45 -12.17
C ASN A 128 0.31 0.03 -13.59
N PRO A 129 1.26 -0.43 -14.40
CA PRO A 129 0.98 -0.79 -15.79
C PRO A 129 0.13 -2.05 -15.94
N PHE A 130 -0.04 -2.83 -14.86
CA PHE A 130 -0.76 -4.10 -14.93
C PHE A 130 -2.29 -3.92 -14.95
N ASN A 131 -2.84 -3.16 -14.01
CA ASN A 131 -4.29 -2.95 -13.90
C ASN A 131 -4.69 -1.46 -13.91
N GLN A 132 -3.73 -0.58 -14.11
CA GLN A 132 -3.91 0.87 -14.17
C GLN A 132 -4.47 1.51 -12.89
N MET A 133 -4.57 0.75 -11.79
CA MET A 133 -4.95 1.31 -10.50
C MET A 133 -3.73 1.89 -9.80
N PRO A 134 -3.74 3.17 -9.41
CA PRO A 134 -2.56 3.82 -8.87
C PRO A 134 -2.18 3.26 -7.50
N ALA A 135 -0.88 3.04 -7.29
CA ALA A 135 -0.28 2.94 -5.97
C ALA A 135 0.26 4.31 -5.56
N PHE A 136 0.74 4.45 -4.34
CA PHE A 136 1.27 5.70 -3.84
C PHE A 136 2.48 5.52 -2.93
N SER A 137 3.29 6.57 -2.82
CA SER A 137 4.42 6.68 -1.89
C SER A 137 4.40 8.02 -1.15
#